data_f17c8140fde8f8d9cd188c00040d1182
#
_entry.id   f17c8140fde8f8d9cd188c00040d1182
#
_cell.length_a   1.000
_cell.length_b   1.000
_cell.length_c   1.000
_cell.angle_alpha   90.00
_cell.angle_beta   90.00
_cell.angle_gamma   90.00
#
_symmetry.space_group_name_H-M   'P 1'
#
loop_
_entity.id
_entity.type
_entity.pdbx_description
1 polymer ?
#
loop_
_entity_poly.entity_id
_entity_poly.type
_entity_poly.pdbx_seq_one_letter_code
_entity_poly.pdbx_strand_id
1 'polypeptide(L)'
;MTGGTSPQRGLWLDPRTKILLLLLCIFSAMIAPSLYYELGLVVLIGLFGVCCGKWKYAWKGAAFYGLIVLLTFWIMDTMTGTWRTMFIAFLGLFHKVYPCGMLSGIVISTTKVSEFLSAMNRAHAPKKLVIPLAVMLRYIPTIQEDWRFIKDAMRLRDVSPSLKGLLTHPGMTVDCIYVPLMMAASKAADELSIASITRGIENPKPRTCLVQIRMGLADVLAILCFGAFFAAGLYGKGVFG
;
A
#
# COMPACT_ATOMS: atom_id res chain seq x y z
N MET A 1 27.14 -12.83 -1.65
CA MET A 1 25.93 -13.65 -1.90
C MET A 1 25.03 -12.83 -2.80
N THR A 2 25.02 -13.19 -4.04
CA THR A 2 24.30 -12.52 -5.14
C THR A 2 22.82 -12.89 -5.05
N GLY A 3 22.04 -12.05 -4.38
CA GLY A 3 20.58 -12.14 -4.43
C GLY A 3 20.11 -11.81 -5.84
N GLY A 4 19.84 -12.84 -6.64
CA GLY A 4 19.31 -12.71 -7.97
C GLY A 4 18.01 -11.92 -7.96
N THR A 5 18.04 -10.73 -8.53
CA THR A 5 16.87 -9.98 -8.93
C THR A 5 16.20 -10.78 -10.05
N SER A 6 15.20 -11.60 -9.70
CA SER A 6 14.29 -12.13 -10.71
C SER A 6 13.75 -10.95 -11.52
N PRO A 7 13.83 -11.00 -12.86
CA PRO A 7 13.25 -9.95 -13.70
C PRO A 7 11.74 -9.95 -13.46
N GLN A 8 11.24 -8.96 -12.75
CA GLN A 8 9.81 -8.75 -12.65
C GLN A 8 9.33 -8.37 -14.05
N ARG A 9 8.63 -9.29 -14.70
CA ARG A 9 7.93 -9.10 -15.98
C ARG A 9 6.74 -8.14 -15.75
N GLY A 10 7.01 -6.85 -15.70
CA GLY A 10 5.99 -5.82 -15.56
C GLY A 10 6.59 -4.45 -15.82
N LEU A 11 5.78 -3.52 -16.30
CA LEU A 11 6.18 -2.13 -16.51
C LEU A 11 6.64 -1.54 -15.17
N TRP A 12 7.91 -1.12 -15.14
CA TRP A 12 8.46 -0.38 -14.01
C TRP A 12 7.89 1.03 -14.03
N LEU A 13 6.90 1.29 -13.19
CA LEU A 13 6.36 2.63 -13.00
C LEU A 13 6.97 3.28 -11.76
N ASP A 14 7.23 4.56 -11.87
CA ASP A 14 7.72 5.38 -10.77
C ASP A 14 6.73 5.36 -9.60
N PRO A 15 7.18 5.20 -8.34
CA PRO A 15 6.29 5.24 -7.17
C PRO A 15 5.53 6.55 -7.03
N ARG A 16 6.07 7.65 -7.56
CA ARG A 16 5.39 8.97 -7.58
C ARG A 16 4.16 8.95 -8.48
N THR A 17 4.30 8.39 -9.67
CA THR A 17 3.18 8.23 -10.60
C THR A 17 2.11 7.35 -10.02
N LYS A 18 2.47 6.28 -9.32
CA LYS A 18 1.51 5.39 -8.63
C LYS A 18 0.71 6.11 -7.55
N ILE A 19 1.37 6.98 -6.76
CA ILE A 19 0.67 7.80 -5.74
C ILE A 19 -0.26 8.79 -6.42
N LEU A 20 0.19 9.46 -7.48
CA LEU A 20 -0.62 10.41 -8.23
C LEU A 20 -1.82 9.73 -8.88
N LEU A 21 -1.64 8.54 -9.45
CA LEU A 21 -2.73 7.73 -10.00
C LEU A 21 -3.75 7.33 -8.92
N LEU A 22 -3.28 7.03 -7.71
CA LEU A 22 -4.15 6.70 -6.59
C LEU A 22 -4.99 7.93 -6.19
N LEU A 23 -4.39 9.11 -6.11
CA LEU A 23 -5.12 10.35 -5.85
C LEU A 23 -6.14 10.65 -6.94
N LEU A 24 -5.76 10.54 -8.22
CA LEU A 24 -6.69 10.72 -9.35
C LEU A 24 -7.84 9.71 -9.30
N CYS A 25 -7.57 8.47 -8.93
CA CYS A 25 -8.59 7.44 -8.77
C CYS A 25 -9.58 7.78 -7.66
N ILE A 26 -9.10 8.27 -6.51
CA ILE A 26 -9.95 8.69 -5.38
C ILE A 26 -10.87 9.84 -5.82
N PHE A 27 -10.33 10.87 -6.46
CA PHE A 27 -11.14 11.98 -6.95
C PHE A 27 -12.13 11.55 -8.02
N SER A 28 -11.72 10.66 -8.94
CA SER A 28 -12.58 10.11 -9.98
C SER A 28 -13.75 9.30 -9.41
N ALA A 29 -13.51 8.46 -8.41
CA ALA A 29 -14.54 7.69 -7.73
C ALA A 29 -15.53 8.58 -6.94
N MET A 30 -15.05 9.69 -6.37
CA MET A 30 -15.91 10.66 -5.67
C MET A 30 -16.84 11.42 -6.63
N ILE A 31 -16.38 11.70 -7.84
CA ILE A 31 -17.13 12.49 -8.85
C ILE A 31 -18.06 11.59 -9.68
N ALA A 32 -17.85 10.27 -9.66
CA ALA A 32 -18.55 9.30 -10.50
C ALA A 32 -20.06 9.61 -10.65
N PRO A 33 -20.55 9.99 -11.87
CA PRO A 33 -21.93 10.37 -12.08
C PRO A 33 -22.86 9.17 -12.24
N SER A 34 -22.34 8.00 -12.61
CA SER A 34 -23.12 6.81 -12.92
C SER A 34 -22.37 5.52 -12.65
N LEU A 35 -23.12 4.43 -12.44
CA LEU A 35 -22.58 3.07 -12.25
C LEU A 35 -21.72 2.61 -13.45
N TYR A 36 -22.08 3.02 -14.67
CA TYR A 36 -21.30 2.71 -15.88
C TYR A 36 -19.90 3.35 -15.86
N TYR A 37 -19.81 4.54 -15.30
CA TYR A 37 -18.52 5.22 -15.13
C TYR A 37 -17.64 4.47 -14.13
N GLU A 38 -18.19 4.02 -13.00
CA GLU A 38 -17.47 3.22 -12.01
C GLU A 38 -17.00 1.88 -12.59
N LEU A 39 -17.81 1.25 -13.42
CA LEU A 39 -17.45 0.03 -14.14
C LEU A 39 -16.29 0.27 -15.12
N GLY A 40 -16.34 1.38 -15.86
CA GLY A 40 -15.23 1.81 -16.72
C GLY A 40 -13.94 2.06 -15.95
N LEU A 41 -14.02 2.67 -14.77
CA LEU A 41 -12.87 2.90 -13.89
C LEU A 41 -12.24 1.57 -13.43
N VAL A 42 -13.04 0.59 -13.03
CA VAL A 42 -12.54 -0.74 -12.63
C VAL A 42 -11.89 -1.47 -13.79
N VAL A 43 -12.44 -1.37 -15.00
CA VAL A 43 -11.83 -1.96 -16.21
C VAL A 43 -10.47 -1.30 -16.48
N LEU A 44 -10.37 0.02 -16.38
CA LEU A 44 -9.14 0.77 -16.56
C LEU A 44 -8.07 0.37 -15.53
N ILE A 45 -8.46 0.22 -14.25
CA ILE A 45 -7.59 -0.28 -13.18
C ILE A 45 -7.18 -1.74 -13.44
N GLY A 46 -8.10 -2.56 -13.94
CA GLY A 46 -7.82 -3.94 -14.32
C GLY A 46 -6.76 -4.04 -15.42
N LEU A 47 -6.90 -3.26 -16.49
CA LEU A 47 -5.91 -3.15 -17.57
C LEU A 47 -4.54 -2.68 -17.03
N PHE A 48 -4.55 -1.67 -16.17
CA PHE A 48 -3.33 -1.20 -15.50
C PHE A 48 -2.65 -2.31 -14.67
N GLY A 49 -3.43 -3.09 -13.92
CA GLY A 49 -2.93 -4.23 -13.15
C GLY A 49 -2.33 -5.35 -14.01
N VAL A 50 -2.92 -5.60 -15.19
CA VAL A 50 -2.38 -6.53 -16.19
C VAL A 50 -1.04 -6.03 -16.74
N CYS A 51 -0.96 -4.75 -17.11
CA CYS A 51 0.29 -4.11 -17.56
C CYS A 51 1.40 -4.17 -16.49
N CYS A 52 1.06 -4.05 -15.22
CA CYS A 52 1.98 -4.21 -14.09
C CYS A 52 2.37 -5.67 -13.79
N GLY A 53 1.90 -6.64 -14.58
CA GLY A 53 2.24 -8.06 -14.42
C GLY A 53 1.49 -8.80 -13.31
N LYS A 54 0.46 -8.19 -12.73
CA LYS A 54 -0.38 -8.77 -11.67
C LYS A 54 -1.74 -9.26 -12.19
N TRP A 55 -1.72 -10.00 -13.30
CA TRP A 55 -2.91 -10.54 -13.95
C TRP A 55 -3.88 -11.22 -12.97
N LYS A 56 -3.37 -12.12 -12.13
CA LYS A 56 -4.22 -12.87 -11.19
C LYS A 56 -4.95 -11.97 -10.20
N TYR A 57 -4.32 -10.89 -9.76
CA TYR A 57 -4.91 -9.93 -8.84
C TYR A 57 -5.95 -9.05 -9.55
N ALA A 58 -5.63 -8.57 -10.75
CA ALA A 58 -6.52 -7.77 -11.56
C ALA A 58 -7.79 -8.54 -11.93
N TRP A 59 -7.65 -9.80 -12.36
CA TRP A 59 -8.79 -10.66 -12.72
C TRP A 59 -9.68 -10.99 -11.52
N LYS A 60 -9.07 -11.37 -10.38
CA LYS A 60 -9.83 -11.61 -9.14
C LYS A 60 -10.59 -10.35 -8.68
N GLY A 61 -9.95 -9.18 -8.77
CA GLY A 61 -10.57 -7.92 -8.44
C GLY A 61 -11.73 -7.60 -9.38
N ALA A 62 -11.55 -7.70 -10.68
CA ALA A 62 -12.61 -7.46 -11.65
C ALA A 62 -13.80 -8.43 -11.48
N ALA A 63 -13.52 -9.72 -11.25
CA ALA A 63 -14.57 -10.71 -11.00
C ALA A 63 -15.36 -10.43 -9.71
N PHE A 64 -14.68 -10.02 -8.64
CA PHE A 64 -15.34 -9.67 -7.38
C PHE A 64 -16.20 -8.41 -7.54
N TYR A 65 -15.72 -7.42 -8.30
CA TYR A 65 -16.55 -6.24 -8.62
C TYR A 65 -17.77 -6.60 -9.47
N GLY A 66 -17.59 -7.48 -10.47
CA GLY A 66 -18.70 -8.01 -11.25
C GLY A 66 -19.77 -8.67 -10.40
N LEU A 67 -19.38 -9.41 -9.35
CA LEU A 67 -20.31 -10.01 -8.40
C LEU A 67 -21.07 -8.94 -7.60
N ILE A 68 -20.41 -7.85 -7.18
CA ILE A 68 -21.09 -6.73 -6.49
C ILE A 68 -22.11 -6.06 -7.42
N VAL A 69 -21.74 -5.85 -8.69
CA VAL A 69 -22.65 -5.28 -9.70
C VAL A 69 -23.86 -6.19 -9.93
N LEU A 70 -23.63 -7.49 -10.09
CA LEU A 70 -24.71 -8.50 -10.22
C LEU A 70 -25.65 -8.48 -9.01
N LEU A 71 -25.07 -8.42 -7.81
CA LEU A 71 -25.85 -8.33 -6.56
C LEU A 71 -26.70 -7.06 -6.53
N THR A 72 -26.18 -5.95 -7.00
CA THR A 72 -26.91 -4.67 -7.08
C THR A 72 -28.10 -4.78 -8.02
N PHE A 73 -27.94 -5.35 -9.20
CA PHE A 73 -29.02 -5.57 -10.14
C PHE A 73 -30.08 -6.53 -9.59
N TRP A 74 -29.66 -7.63 -8.95
CA TRP A 74 -30.56 -8.60 -8.34
C TRP A 74 -31.44 -7.97 -7.23
N ILE A 75 -30.86 -7.11 -6.38
CA ILE A 75 -31.59 -6.38 -5.33
C ILE A 75 -32.54 -5.35 -5.96
N MET A 76 -32.12 -4.69 -7.04
CA MET A 76 -32.99 -3.74 -7.75
C MET A 76 -34.24 -4.41 -8.33
N ASP A 77 -34.12 -5.66 -8.77
CA ASP A 77 -35.22 -6.40 -9.40
C ASP A 77 -36.13 -7.10 -8.37
N THR A 78 -35.56 -7.62 -7.28
CA THR A 78 -36.28 -8.49 -6.34
C THR A 78 -36.90 -7.73 -5.17
N MET A 79 -36.31 -6.62 -4.71
CA MET A 79 -36.78 -5.92 -3.51
C MET A 79 -37.55 -4.65 -3.82
N THR A 80 -38.60 -4.39 -3.01
CA THR A 80 -39.42 -3.17 -3.09
C THR A 80 -39.47 -2.48 -1.73
N GLY A 81 -39.74 -1.16 -1.71
CA GLY A 81 -39.90 -0.38 -0.49
C GLY A 81 -38.62 0.14 0.15
N THR A 82 -38.66 0.49 1.43
CA THR A 82 -37.59 1.14 2.20
C THR A 82 -36.33 0.29 2.29
N TRP A 83 -36.45 -1.01 2.35
CA TRP A 83 -35.31 -1.94 2.38
C TRP A 83 -34.48 -1.88 1.12
N ARG A 84 -35.10 -1.71 -0.05
CA ARG A 84 -34.38 -1.53 -1.33
C ARG A 84 -33.50 -0.31 -1.29
N THR A 85 -33.98 0.83 -0.82
CA THR A 85 -33.20 2.08 -0.75
C THR A 85 -32.04 1.97 0.22
N MET A 86 -32.21 1.30 1.37
CA MET A 86 -31.13 1.05 2.31
C MET A 86 -30.00 0.20 1.70
N PHE A 87 -30.35 -0.92 1.05
CA PHE A 87 -29.36 -1.80 0.44
C PHE A 87 -28.64 -1.14 -0.73
N ILE A 88 -29.37 -0.40 -1.59
CA ILE A 88 -28.77 0.33 -2.72
C ILE A 88 -27.81 1.41 -2.22
N ALA A 89 -28.16 2.15 -1.17
CA ALA A 89 -27.28 3.16 -0.58
C ALA A 89 -26.01 2.54 0.00
N PHE A 90 -26.12 1.39 0.67
CA PHE A 90 -25.00 0.65 1.23
C PHE A 90 -24.08 0.09 0.13
N LEU A 91 -24.66 -0.55 -0.90
CA LEU A 91 -23.87 -1.02 -2.05
C LEU A 91 -23.24 0.12 -2.83
N GLY A 92 -23.92 1.26 -2.95
CA GLY A 92 -23.36 2.46 -3.58
C GLY A 92 -22.07 2.95 -2.92
N LEU A 93 -21.97 2.81 -1.59
CA LEU A 93 -20.72 3.08 -0.88
C LEU A 93 -19.61 2.11 -1.30
N PHE A 94 -19.94 0.82 -1.41
CA PHE A 94 -18.96 -0.19 -1.87
C PHE A 94 -18.51 0.08 -3.30
N HIS A 95 -19.40 0.46 -4.20
CA HIS A 95 -19.05 0.81 -5.57
C HIS A 95 -18.01 1.94 -5.64
N LYS A 96 -18.14 2.97 -4.79
CA LYS A 96 -17.20 4.10 -4.74
C LYS A 96 -15.85 3.75 -4.10
N VAL A 97 -15.85 2.92 -3.07
CA VAL A 97 -14.62 2.57 -2.32
C VAL A 97 -13.81 1.49 -3.05
N TYR A 98 -14.49 0.57 -3.72
CA TYR A 98 -13.86 -0.61 -4.32
C TYR A 98 -12.77 -0.31 -5.35
N PRO A 99 -12.95 0.60 -6.34
CA PRO A 99 -11.91 0.93 -7.31
C PRO A 99 -10.63 1.42 -6.65
N CYS A 100 -10.76 2.27 -5.62
CA CYS A 100 -9.61 2.78 -4.86
C CYS A 100 -8.89 1.66 -4.12
N GLY A 101 -9.63 0.73 -3.50
CA GLY A 101 -9.07 -0.44 -2.82
C GLY A 101 -8.32 -1.37 -3.78
N MET A 102 -8.88 -1.62 -4.95
CA MET A 102 -8.26 -2.45 -5.99
C MET A 102 -6.96 -1.83 -6.50
N LEU A 103 -6.96 -0.53 -6.82
CA LEU A 103 -5.76 0.18 -7.27
C LEU A 103 -4.70 0.22 -6.17
N SER A 104 -5.09 0.52 -4.93
CA SER A 104 -4.19 0.52 -3.77
C SER A 104 -3.52 -0.84 -3.58
N GLY A 105 -4.27 -1.93 -3.67
CA GLY A 105 -3.74 -3.29 -3.58
C GLY A 105 -2.71 -3.60 -4.70
N ILE A 106 -2.96 -3.17 -5.93
CA ILE A 106 -2.00 -3.30 -7.04
C ILE A 106 -0.73 -2.48 -6.74
N VAL A 107 -0.88 -1.23 -6.32
CA VAL A 107 0.24 -0.34 -5.99
C VAL A 107 1.11 -0.92 -4.87
N ILE A 108 0.50 -1.35 -3.76
CA ILE A 108 1.23 -1.94 -2.63
C ILE A 108 1.96 -3.23 -3.06
N SER A 109 1.32 -4.08 -3.86
CA SER A 109 1.92 -5.35 -4.31
C SER A 109 3.02 -5.18 -5.36
N THR A 110 3.10 -4.03 -6.02
CA THR A 110 4.08 -3.74 -7.09
C THR A 110 5.17 -2.75 -6.67
N THR A 111 5.04 -2.10 -5.52
CA THR A 111 6.00 -1.08 -5.06
C THR A 111 6.85 -1.65 -3.94
N LYS A 112 8.16 -1.66 -4.13
CA LYS A 112 9.10 -2.01 -3.07
C LYS A 112 9.31 -0.81 -2.15
N VAL A 113 9.47 -1.08 -0.87
CA VAL A 113 9.71 -0.05 0.16
C VAL A 113 10.94 0.81 -0.16
N SER A 114 11.99 0.21 -0.72
CA SER A 114 13.21 0.92 -1.14
C SER A 114 12.96 1.92 -2.28
N GLU A 115 12.04 1.59 -3.19
CA GLU A 115 11.64 2.47 -4.29
C GLU A 115 10.83 3.66 -3.77
N PHE A 116 9.93 3.41 -2.81
CA PHE A 116 9.15 4.44 -2.13
C PHE A 116 10.05 5.45 -1.41
N LEU A 117 11.06 4.98 -0.67
CA LEU A 117 12.06 5.85 -0.02
C LEU A 117 12.86 6.68 -1.01
N SER A 118 13.27 6.07 -2.12
CA SER A 118 13.99 6.76 -3.18
C SER A 118 13.13 7.85 -3.84
N ALA A 119 11.84 7.57 -4.05
CA ALA A 119 10.87 8.53 -4.56
C ALA A 119 10.68 9.71 -3.59
N MET A 120 10.60 9.44 -2.30
CA MET A 120 10.45 10.46 -1.25
C MET A 120 11.66 11.38 -1.15
N ASN A 121 12.88 10.80 -1.23
CA ASN A 121 14.11 11.60 -1.24
C ASN A 121 14.18 12.52 -2.48
N ARG A 122 13.76 12.02 -3.64
CA ARG A 122 13.73 12.79 -4.89
C ARG A 122 12.59 13.83 -4.94
N ALA A 123 11.52 13.63 -4.15
CA ALA A 123 10.44 14.61 -3.97
C ALA A 123 10.83 15.81 -3.08
N HIS A 124 12.14 15.94 -2.74
CA HIS A 124 12.65 16.98 -1.85
C HIS A 124 12.04 16.94 -0.43
N ALA A 125 11.60 15.75 0.03
CA ALA A 125 11.17 15.60 1.41
C ALA A 125 12.32 15.96 2.38
N PRO A 126 12.03 16.57 3.52
CA PRO A 126 13.06 17.04 4.45
C PRO A 126 13.92 15.85 4.92
N LYS A 127 15.24 15.99 4.85
CA LYS A 127 16.21 14.95 5.23
C LYS A 127 15.94 14.40 6.64
N LYS A 128 15.47 15.25 7.55
CA LYS A 128 15.10 14.90 8.93
C LYS A 128 14.00 13.82 9.01
N LEU A 129 13.18 13.67 7.98
CA LEU A 129 12.10 12.69 7.92
C LEU A 129 12.50 11.43 7.12
N VAL A 130 13.23 11.61 6.02
CA VAL A 130 13.62 10.50 5.13
C VAL A 130 14.63 9.56 5.80
N ILE A 131 15.59 10.11 6.58
CA ILE A 131 16.64 9.30 7.21
C ILE A 131 16.05 8.37 8.28
N PRO A 132 15.28 8.84 9.28
CA PRO A 132 14.65 7.95 10.26
C PRO A 132 13.76 6.90 9.61
N LEU A 133 12.96 7.30 8.61
CA LEU A 133 12.09 6.35 7.90
C LEU A 133 12.88 5.25 7.20
N ALA A 134 14.00 5.60 6.55
CA ALA A 134 14.88 4.63 5.91
C ALA A 134 15.47 3.64 6.91
N VAL A 135 15.86 4.12 8.10
CA VAL A 135 16.38 3.29 9.18
C VAL A 135 15.28 2.38 9.72
N MET A 136 14.09 2.92 10.01
CA MET A 136 12.94 2.13 10.49
C MET A 136 12.60 0.98 9.54
N LEU A 137 12.47 1.25 8.24
CA LEU A 137 12.11 0.24 7.25
C LEU A 137 13.18 -0.83 7.06
N ARG A 138 14.46 -0.47 7.26
CA ARG A 138 15.56 -1.43 7.26
C ARG A 138 15.57 -2.29 8.53
N TYR A 139 15.13 -1.73 9.66
CA TYR A 139 15.14 -2.41 10.94
C TYR A 139 13.98 -3.39 11.13
N ILE A 140 12.87 -3.24 10.38
CA ILE A 140 11.71 -4.15 10.44
C ILE A 140 12.10 -5.64 10.27
N PRO A 141 12.92 -6.05 9.28
CA PRO A 141 13.35 -7.46 9.18
C PRO A 141 14.14 -7.92 10.40
N THR A 142 15.01 -7.06 10.93
CA THR A 142 15.84 -7.37 12.12
C THR A 142 14.96 -7.61 13.34
N ILE A 143 13.92 -6.77 13.57
CA ILE A 143 12.94 -6.97 14.66
C ILE A 143 12.24 -8.32 14.52
N GLN A 144 11.92 -8.76 13.30
CA GLN A 144 11.28 -10.06 13.08
C GLN A 144 12.20 -11.22 13.45
N GLU A 145 13.51 -11.09 13.23
CA GLU A 145 14.51 -12.06 13.65
C GLU A 145 14.66 -12.06 15.17
N ASP A 146 14.83 -10.88 15.78
CA ASP A 146 14.91 -10.72 17.24
C ASP A 146 13.68 -11.31 17.92
N TRP A 147 12.49 -11.07 17.37
CA TRP A 147 11.24 -11.64 17.87
C TRP A 147 11.25 -13.18 17.85
N ARG A 148 11.78 -13.80 16.79
CA ARG A 148 11.91 -15.25 16.70
C ARG A 148 12.86 -15.79 17.77
N PHE A 149 14.03 -15.17 17.93
CA PHE A 149 15.01 -15.56 18.94
C PHE A 149 14.45 -15.43 20.37
N ILE A 150 13.76 -14.32 20.67
CA ILE A 150 13.12 -14.13 21.97
C ILE A 150 12.05 -15.20 22.19
N LYS A 151 11.22 -15.48 21.22
CA LYS A 151 10.19 -16.50 21.29
C LYS A 151 10.75 -17.89 21.54
N ASP A 152 11.83 -18.23 20.86
CA ASP A 152 12.48 -19.54 21.02
C ASP A 152 13.16 -19.65 22.40
N ALA A 153 13.82 -18.59 22.86
CA ALA A 153 14.37 -18.53 24.21
C ALA A 153 13.30 -18.66 25.31
N MET A 154 12.11 -18.09 25.10
CA MET A 154 11.00 -18.22 26.04
C MET A 154 10.44 -19.64 26.09
N ARG A 155 10.35 -20.31 24.95
CA ARG A 155 9.94 -21.72 24.89
C ARG A 155 10.87 -22.63 25.71
N LEU A 156 12.17 -22.34 25.69
CA LEU A 156 13.15 -23.09 26.48
C LEU A 156 13.00 -22.87 28.00
N ARG A 157 12.30 -21.80 28.40
CA ARG A 157 11.99 -21.48 29.80
C ARG A 157 10.57 -21.89 30.21
N ASP A 158 9.90 -22.71 29.39
CA ASP A 158 8.49 -23.13 29.57
C ASP A 158 7.48 -21.97 29.62
N VAL A 159 7.88 -20.77 29.19
CA VAL A 159 6.98 -19.63 29.05
C VAL A 159 6.54 -19.58 27.59
N SER A 160 5.32 -20.04 27.30
CA SER A 160 4.79 -19.96 25.95
C SER A 160 4.24 -18.54 25.68
N PRO A 161 4.80 -17.79 24.71
CA PRO A 161 4.24 -16.51 24.27
C PRO A 161 3.00 -16.77 23.43
N SER A 162 1.90 -17.14 24.08
CA SER A 162 0.61 -17.41 23.48
C SER A 162 -0.39 -16.33 23.90
N LEU A 163 -1.40 -16.10 23.09
CA LEU A 163 -2.54 -15.23 23.46
C LEU A 163 -3.21 -15.70 24.76
N LYS A 164 -3.20 -17.02 25.04
CA LYS A 164 -3.66 -17.56 26.32
C LYS A 164 -2.74 -17.14 27.49
N GLY A 165 -1.42 -17.22 27.32
CA GLY A 165 -0.45 -16.76 28.32
C GLY A 165 -0.55 -15.27 28.64
N LEU A 166 -0.82 -14.45 27.62
CA LEU A 166 -1.04 -13.01 27.78
C LEU A 166 -2.29 -12.71 28.61
N LEU A 167 -3.34 -13.53 28.47
CA LEU A 167 -4.60 -13.34 29.23
C LEU A 167 -4.51 -13.89 30.66
N THR A 168 -3.75 -14.99 30.88
CA THR A 168 -3.62 -15.60 32.22
C THR A 168 -2.58 -14.91 33.10
N HIS A 169 -1.43 -14.51 32.53
CA HIS A 169 -0.33 -13.86 33.26
C HIS A 169 0.25 -12.71 32.43
N PRO A 170 -0.47 -11.55 32.31
CA PRO A 170 -0.06 -10.46 31.44
C PRO A 170 1.28 -9.85 31.85
N GLY A 171 1.55 -9.64 33.15
CA GLY A 171 2.80 -9.07 33.64
C GLY A 171 4.02 -9.89 33.27
N MET A 172 3.99 -11.19 33.55
CA MET A 172 5.10 -12.10 33.21
C MET A 172 5.37 -12.20 31.71
N THR A 173 4.32 -12.20 30.90
CA THR A 173 4.45 -12.27 29.44
C THR A 173 5.03 -10.97 28.88
N VAL A 174 4.60 -9.82 29.39
CA VAL A 174 5.13 -8.52 29.00
C VAL A 174 6.61 -8.39 29.39
N ASP A 175 6.98 -8.72 30.62
CA ASP A 175 8.37 -8.64 31.08
C ASP A 175 9.28 -9.58 30.29
N CYS A 176 8.84 -10.80 30.00
CA CYS A 176 9.62 -11.77 29.27
C CYS A 176 9.81 -11.46 27.78
N ILE A 177 8.89 -10.71 27.14
CA ILE A 177 8.96 -10.36 25.73
C ILE A 177 9.38 -8.93 25.52
N TYR A 178 8.72 -8.00 26.22
CA TYR A 178 8.89 -6.58 25.98
C TYR A 178 10.27 -6.08 26.46
N VAL A 179 10.72 -6.51 27.63
CA VAL A 179 12.01 -6.06 28.19
C VAL A 179 13.19 -6.48 27.28
N PRO A 180 13.36 -7.74 26.85
CA PRO A 180 14.44 -8.10 25.94
C PRO A 180 14.38 -7.38 24.59
N LEU A 181 13.15 -7.19 24.06
CA LEU A 181 12.97 -6.48 22.80
C LEU A 181 13.37 -5.00 22.91
N MET A 182 12.99 -4.34 23.99
CA MET A 182 13.39 -2.95 24.26
C MET A 182 14.89 -2.80 24.49
N MET A 183 15.51 -3.74 25.21
CA MET A 183 16.98 -3.74 25.39
C MET A 183 17.70 -3.93 24.06
N ALA A 184 17.25 -4.85 23.18
CA ALA A 184 17.81 -5.04 21.86
C ALA A 184 17.65 -3.79 20.99
N ALA A 185 16.46 -3.17 21.00
CA ALA A 185 16.19 -1.95 20.27
C ALA A 185 17.05 -0.76 20.74
N SER A 186 17.21 -0.59 22.07
CA SER A 186 18.07 0.46 22.64
C SER A 186 19.51 0.28 22.23
N LYS A 187 20.06 -0.94 22.34
CA LYS A 187 21.42 -1.26 21.91
C LYS A 187 21.63 -0.99 20.43
N ALA A 188 20.68 -1.41 19.59
CA ALA A 188 20.74 -1.14 18.15
C ALA A 188 20.68 0.36 17.82
N ALA A 189 19.87 1.14 18.57
CA ALA A 189 19.79 2.59 18.42
C ALA A 189 21.14 3.27 18.75
N ASP A 190 21.79 2.86 19.83
CA ASP A 190 23.10 3.38 20.24
C ASP A 190 24.18 3.05 19.21
N GLU A 191 24.25 1.81 18.76
CA GLU A 191 25.21 1.37 17.73
C GLU A 191 24.98 2.11 16.39
N LEU A 192 23.71 2.27 15.97
CA LEU A 192 23.38 3.03 14.76
C LEU A 192 23.70 4.52 14.89
N SER A 193 23.51 5.10 16.06
CA SER A 193 23.84 6.51 16.35
C SER A 193 25.33 6.73 16.21
N ILE A 194 26.15 5.92 16.88
CA ILE A 194 27.60 5.98 16.81
C ILE A 194 28.09 5.79 15.37
N ALA A 195 27.61 4.75 14.69
CA ALA A 195 27.97 4.48 13.29
C ALA A 195 27.52 5.59 12.33
N SER A 196 26.43 6.27 12.61
CA SER A 196 25.92 7.37 11.81
C SER A 196 26.79 8.63 11.93
N ILE A 197 27.19 8.96 13.14
CA ILE A 197 28.08 10.10 13.40
C ILE A 197 29.46 9.87 12.76
N THR A 198 30.04 8.69 12.96
CA THR A 198 31.36 8.35 12.37
C THR A 198 31.34 8.35 10.83
N ARG A 199 30.21 8.03 10.22
CA ARG A 199 30.00 8.10 8.76
C ARG A 199 29.61 9.49 8.26
N GLY A 200 29.55 10.51 9.12
CA GLY A 200 29.25 11.88 8.75
C GLY A 200 27.79 12.09 8.31
N ILE A 201 26.82 11.60 9.10
CA ILE A 201 25.40 11.76 8.79
C ILE A 201 24.98 13.23 8.65
N GLU A 202 25.69 14.14 9.34
CA GLU A 202 25.44 15.59 9.34
C GLU A 202 26.04 16.32 8.14
N ASN A 203 26.76 15.62 7.25
CA ASN A 203 27.39 16.27 6.09
C ASN A 203 26.33 16.98 5.24
N PRO A 204 26.48 18.31 4.96
CA PRO A 204 25.54 19.09 4.18
C PRO A 204 25.48 18.70 2.69
N LYS A 205 26.47 17.96 2.18
CA LYS A 205 26.52 17.54 0.77
C LYS A 205 25.28 16.74 0.38
N PRO A 206 24.77 16.91 -0.85
CA PRO A 206 23.63 16.13 -1.34
C PRO A 206 23.99 14.64 -1.39
N ARG A 207 23.10 13.80 -0.87
CA ARG A 207 23.27 12.34 -0.89
C ARG A 207 22.79 11.77 -2.20
N THR A 208 23.53 10.81 -2.73
CA THR A 208 23.12 10.04 -3.90
C THR A 208 22.30 8.82 -3.46
N CYS A 209 21.23 8.50 -4.22
CA CYS A 209 20.47 7.28 -4.02
C CYS A 209 21.06 6.15 -4.85
N LEU A 210 21.19 4.96 -4.25
CA LEU A 210 21.64 3.75 -4.93
C LEU A 210 20.65 3.31 -6.03
N VAL A 211 19.35 3.45 -5.76
CA VAL A 211 18.29 3.15 -6.72
C VAL A 211 17.93 4.42 -7.48
N GLN A 212 18.34 4.50 -8.74
CA GLN A 212 17.97 5.61 -9.63
C GLN A 212 16.64 5.32 -10.29
N ILE A 213 15.63 6.10 -9.94
CA ILE A 213 14.30 6.03 -10.53
C ILE A 213 14.21 7.05 -11.67
N ARG A 214 13.77 6.62 -12.85
CA ARG A 214 13.56 7.50 -14.03
C ARG A 214 12.13 7.38 -14.51
N MET A 215 11.46 8.50 -14.73
CA MET A 215 10.13 8.52 -15.37
C MET A 215 10.22 7.94 -16.76
N GLY A 216 9.38 6.95 -17.06
CA GLY A 216 9.28 6.32 -18.36
C GLY A 216 8.08 6.83 -19.15
N LEU A 217 8.04 6.53 -20.47
CA LEU A 217 6.86 6.82 -21.32
C LEU A 217 5.58 6.16 -20.79
N ALA A 218 5.71 5.00 -20.15
CA ALA A 218 4.59 4.30 -19.54
C ALA A 218 3.94 5.09 -18.38
N ASP A 219 4.74 5.85 -17.61
CA ASP A 219 4.24 6.71 -16.54
C ASP A 219 3.37 7.83 -17.09
N VAL A 220 3.85 8.48 -18.18
CA VAL A 220 3.12 9.57 -18.83
C VAL A 220 1.81 9.06 -19.44
N LEU A 221 1.84 7.93 -20.11
CA LEU A 221 0.63 7.30 -20.69
C LEU A 221 -0.39 6.95 -19.60
N ALA A 222 0.05 6.38 -18.48
CA ALA A 222 -0.84 6.06 -17.36
C ALA A 222 -1.49 7.32 -16.79
N ILE A 223 -0.73 8.39 -16.57
CA ILE A 223 -1.25 9.68 -16.07
C ILE A 223 -2.26 10.26 -17.07
N LEU A 224 -1.95 10.24 -18.36
CA LEU A 224 -2.86 10.74 -19.40
C LEU A 224 -4.16 9.94 -19.46
N CYS A 225 -4.12 8.61 -19.41
CA CYS A 225 -5.31 7.77 -19.40
C CYS A 225 -6.21 8.04 -18.18
N PHE A 226 -5.64 8.06 -16.99
CA PHE A 226 -6.42 8.35 -15.78
C PHE A 226 -6.89 9.81 -15.73
N GLY A 227 -6.08 10.77 -16.21
CA GLY A 227 -6.45 12.17 -16.32
C GLY A 227 -7.59 12.40 -17.31
N ALA A 228 -7.54 11.76 -18.47
CA ALA A 228 -8.61 11.81 -19.46
C ALA A 228 -9.91 11.20 -18.92
N PHE A 229 -9.80 10.09 -18.19
CA PHE A 229 -10.95 9.46 -17.55
C PHE A 229 -11.56 10.35 -16.46
N PHE A 230 -10.73 11.01 -15.66
CA PHE A 230 -11.16 12.00 -14.68
C PHE A 230 -11.86 13.20 -15.33
N ALA A 231 -11.31 13.75 -16.40
CA ALA A 231 -11.93 14.84 -17.16
C ALA A 231 -13.29 14.42 -17.75
N ALA A 232 -13.41 13.19 -18.27
CA ALA A 232 -14.68 12.65 -18.75
C ALA A 232 -15.73 12.56 -17.62
N GLY A 233 -15.31 12.22 -16.39
CA GLY A 233 -16.20 12.23 -15.22
C GLY A 233 -16.71 13.64 -14.86
N LEU A 234 -15.86 14.64 -14.94
CA LEU A 234 -16.25 16.05 -14.72
C LEU A 234 -17.26 16.54 -15.77
N TYR A 235 -17.02 16.23 -17.05
CA TYR A 235 -17.96 16.56 -18.13
C TYR A 235 -19.29 15.83 -17.95
N GLY A 236 -19.27 14.54 -17.60
CA GLY A 236 -20.49 13.76 -17.36
C GLY A 236 -21.34 14.34 -16.22
N LYS A 237 -20.72 14.83 -15.15
CA LYS A 237 -21.42 15.49 -14.04
C LYS A 237 -22.00 16.86 -14.44
N GLY A 238 -21.34 17.60 -15.34
CA GLY A 238 -21.83 18.90 -15.83
C GLY A 238 -22.97 18.78 -16.83
N VAL A 239 -23.17 17.61 -17.45
CA VAL A 239 -24.26 17.36 -18.43
C VAL A 239 -25.50 16.73 -17.76
N PHE A 240 -25.33 16.01 -16.64
CA PHE A 240 -26.41 15.30 -15.92
C PHE A 240 -26.77 15.95 -14.58
N GLY A 241 -26.13 17.03 -14.15
CA GLY A 241 -26.46 17.84 -12.97
C GLY A 241 -26.96 19.20 -13.37
#